data_fccf773dc1674d421fe2ccc63b3adb86
#
_entry.id   fccf773dc1674d421fe2ccc63b3adb86
#
_cell.length_a   1.000
_cell.length_b   1.000
_cell.length_c   1.000
_cell.angle_alpha   90.00
_cell.angle_beta   90.00
_cell.angle_gamma   90.00
#
_symmetry.space_group_name_H-M   'P 1'
#
loop_
_entity.id
_entity.type
_entity.pdbx_description
1 polymer ?
#
loop_
_entity_poly.entity_id
_entity_poly.type
_entity_poly.pdbx_seq_one_letter_code
_entity_poly.pdbx_strand_id
1 'polypeptide(L)'
;MALLRGRAGSYTRRVPYQFRQVDVFTDTPYFGNPVAVVLGADGLSGEQMQRFARWTNLSETTFVLPPRADGADYRVRIFTPSGELPFAGHPTLGTCHAWLEAGGHPANPDMIVQECAAGLITVRRTETGLAFAAPPLVRTGPVEEAVTERVTRALNIARSDIVDIAWADNGPGWVAVLLASAEAVLAVRPGRVEDDIGVAGFYPDGSPEALEVRAFSPQITSVEDPVTGSFNASLGQWLLASGRVKGPYVASQGTAMGRRGRVHVSCDADGQVWVGGGTVTCVSGTVEL
;
A
#
# COMPACT_ATOMS: atom_id res chain seq x y z
N MET A 1 23.67 39.58 -44.40
CA MET A 1 22.87 38.35 -44.51
C MET A 1 23.60 37.29 -43.68
N ALA A 2 23.29 37.17 -42.40
CA ALA A 2 23.93 36.20 -41.48
C ALA A 2 22.99 35.02 -41.29
N LEU A 3 23.42 33.86 -41.73
CA LEU A 3 22.70 32.59 -41.59
C LEU A 3 22.77 32.13 -40.11
N LEU A 4 21.61 32.13 -39.46
CA LEU A 4 21.40 31.50 -38.18
C LEU A 4 21.56 29.97 -38.34
N ARG A 5 22.72 29.43 -37.92
CA ARG A 5 22.89 27.99 -37.75
C ARG A 5 22.08 27.54 -36.54
N GLY A 6 20.94 26.91 -36.76
CA GLY A 6 20.17 26.23 -35.75
C GLY A 6 21.02 25.14 -35.09
N ARG A 7 21.15 25.18 -33.76
CA ARG A 7 21.66 24.05 -32.96
C ARG A 7 20.66 22.89 -33.14
N ALA A 8 21.10 21.85 -33.84
CA ALA A 8 20.44 20.56 -33.80
C ALA A 8 20.58 20.04 -32.36
N GLY A 9 19.52 20.18 -31.56
CA GLY A 9 19.42 19.49 -30.29
C GLY A 9 19.45 18.00 -30.58
N SER A 10 20.40 17.28 -29.99
CA SER A 10 20.43 15.82 -30.03
C SER A 10 19.13 15.30 -29.39
N TYR A 11 18.18 14.93 -30.20
CA TYR A 11 17.06 14.10 -29.77
C TYR A 11 17.65 12.74 -29.40
N THR A 12 18.02 12.57 -28.14
CA THR A 12 18.25 11.24 -27.57
C THR A 12 16.95 10.47 -27.76
N ARG A 13 17.03 9.39 -28.53
CA ARG A 13 15.90 8.50 -28.80
C ARG A 13 15.43 8.00 -27.43
N ARG A 14 14.28 8.49 -26.96
CA ARG A 14 13.66 8.02 -25.72
C ARG A 14 13.22 6.58 -25.93
N VAL A 15 13.64 5.68 -25.09
CA VAL A 15 13.23 4.28 -25.11
C VAL A 15 11.91 4.20 -24.38
N PRO A 16 10.82 3.74 -25.03
CA PRO A 16 9.55 3.59 -24.33
C PRO A 16 9.64 2.43 -23.34
N TYR A 17 9.25 2.70 -22.10
CA TYR A 17 9.13 1.70 -21.04
C TYR A 17 7.71 1.14 -21.00
N GLN A 18 7.55 -0.16 -20.74
CA GLN A 18 6.23 -0.72 -20.50
C GLN A 18 5.64 -0.12 -19.23
N PHE A 19 4.37 0.22 -19.28
CA PHE A 19 3.63 0.88 -18.21
C PHE A 19 2.34 0.12 -17.90
N ARG A 20 2.04 -0.03 -16.61
CA ARG A 20 0.75 -0.48 -16.11
C ARG A 20 0.28 0.46 -15.01
N GLN A 21 -1.02 0.70 -14.93
CA GLN A 21 -1.65 1.21 -13.72
C GLN A 21 -2.58 0.12 -13.21
N VAL A 22 -2.27 -0.37 -12.01
CA VAL A 22 -2.92 -1.52 -11.38
C VAL A 22 -3.71 -1.03 -10.18
N ASP A 23 -4.97 -1.43 -10.08
CA ASP A 23 -5.76 -1.30 -8.86
C ASP A 23 -5.52 -2.50 -7.95
N VAL A 24 -5.24 -2.24 -6.69
CA VAL A 24 -4.88 -3.25 -5.69
C VAL A 24 -5.96 -3.35 -4.62
N PHE A 25 -6.14 -4.55 -4.07
CA PHE A 25 -7.18 -4.93 -3.12
C PHE A 25 -8.60 -4.87 -3.70
N THR A 26 -8.73 -5.12 -4.99
CA THR A 26 -10.02 -5.20 -5.68
C THR A 26 -9.91 -6.12 -6.89
N ASP A 27 -11.02 -6.75 -7.27
CA ASP A 27 -11.21 -7.47 -8.52
C ASP A 27 -11.94 -6.62 -9.58
N THR A 28 -12.42 -5.45 -9.16
CA THR A 28 -13.21 -4.53 -10.00
C THR A 28 -12.43 -3.25 -10.25
N PRO A 29 -12.17 -2.87 -11.52
CA PRO A 29 -11.43 -1.67 -11.87
C PRO A 29 -11.98 -0.40 -11.19
N TYR A 30 -11.06 0.45 -10.72
CA TYR A 30 -11.33 1.78 -10.13
C TYR A 30 -11.89 1.76 -8.70
N PHE A 31 -11.93 0.59 -8.04
CA PHE A 31 -12.42 0.45 -6.67
C PHE A 31 -11.36 0.13 -5.62
N GLY A 32 -10.12 -0.07 -6.03
CA GLY A 32 -8.98 -0.34 -5.15
C GLY A 32 -8.08 0.87 -4.89
N ASN A 33 -6.81 0.60 -4.60
CA ASN A 33 -5.74 1.58 -4.48
C ASN A 33 -4.82 1.49 -5.71
N PRO A 34 -4.78 2.53 -6.56
CA PRO A 34 -4.02 2.50 -7.80
C PRO A 34 -2.51 2.66 -7.55
N VAL A 35 -1.70 1.89 -8.26
CA VAL A 35 -0.26 2.06 -8.36
C VAL A 35 0.18 2.11 -9.82
N ALA A 36 1.08 3.05 -10.14
CA ALA A 36 1.75 3.08 -11.44
C ALA A 36 2.99 2.17 -11.40
N VAL A 37 3.14 1.32 -12.42
CA VAL A 37 4.26 0.38 -12.53
C VAL A 37 4.98 0.59 -13.85
N VAL A 38 6.27 0.90 -13.79
CA VAL A 38 7.17 1.01 -14.94
C VAL A 38 8.06 -0.23 -14.97
N LEU A 39 8.00 -1.00 -16.05
CA LEU A 39 8.74 -2.25 -16.20
C LEU A 39 10.03 -2.02 -17.00
N GLY A 40 11.10 -2.75 -16.67
CA GLY A 40 12.41 -2.66 -17.33
C GLY A 40 13.11 -1.31 -17.14
N ALA A 41 13.02 -0.76 -15.94
CA ALA A 41 13.44 0.60 -15.61
C ALA A 41 14.94 0.73 -15.26
N ASP A 42 15.77 -0.25 -15.59
CA ASP A 42 17.20 -0.31 -15.21
C ASP A 42 18.08 0.81 -15.81
N GLY A 43 17.59 1.45 -16.88
CA GLY A 43 18.24 2.63 -17.48
C GLY A 43 17.88 3.97 -16.84
N LEU A 44 16.94 4.02 -15.89
CA LEU A 44 16.47 5.26 -15.29
C LEU A 44 17.29 5.65 -14.06
N SER A 45 17.63 6.94 -13.95
CA SER A 45 18.17 7.51 -12.71
C SER A 45 17.09 7.69 -11.65
N GLY A 46 17.50 7.72 -10.37
CA GLY A 46 16.56 8.00 -9.27
C GLY A 46 15.83 9.33 -9.41
N GLU A 47 16.51 10.35 -10.00
CA GLU A 47 15.87 11.65 -10.25
C GLU A 47 14.76 11.58 -11.32
N GLN A 48 14.97 10.78 -12.37
CA GLN A 48 13.92 10.55 -13.39
C GLN A 48 12.74 9.79 -12.79
N MET A 49 12.99 8.75 -12.01
CA MET A 49 11.97 7.98 -11.29
C MET A 49 11.15 8.88 -10.36
N GLN A 50 11.83 9.70 -9.54
CA GLN A 50 11.17 10.63 -8.62
C GLN A 50 10.35 11.70 -9.35
N ARG A 51 10.87 12.22 -10.46
CA ARG A 51 10.16 13.20 -11.30
C ARG A 51 8.87 12.61 -11.88
N PHE A 52 8.92 11.39 -12.35
CA PHE A 52 7.75 10.69 -12.90
C PHE A 52 6.72 10.39 -11.80
N ALA A 53 7.16 9.87 -10.64
CA ALA A 53 6.29 9.63 -9.51
C ALA A 53 5.57 10.92 -9.03
N ARG A 54 6.27 12.04 -9.01
CA ARG A 54 5.66 13.35 -8.70
C ARG A 54 4.64 13.79 -9.74
N TRP A 55 4.90 13.51 -11.01
CA TRP A 55 3.99 13.89 -12.10
C TRP A 55 2.73 13.02 -12.15
N THR A 56 2.84 11.70 -11.93
CA THR A 56 1.68 10.80 -11.87
C THR A 56 0.75 11.18 -10.73
N ASN A 57 1.31 11.70 -9.63
CA ASN A 57 0.58 12.14 -8.44
C ASN A 57 -0.33 11.07 -7.81
N LEU A 58 0.05 9.79 -7.98
CA LEU A 58 -0.52 8.67 -7.26
C LEU A 58 0.16 8.54 -5.88
N SER A 59 -0.46 7.80 -4.97
CA SER A 59 0.16 7.50 -3.67
C SER A 59 1.56 6.94 -3.87
N GLU A 60 1.71 5.95 -4.78
CA GLU A 60 3.02 5.43 -5.19
C GLU A 60 3.11 5.13 -6.69
N THR A 61 4.36 5.19 -7.15
CA THR A 61 4.82 4.74 -8.46
C THR A 61 6.00 3.81 -8.27
N THR A 62 6.01 2.67 -8.94
CA THR A 62 7.06 1.66 -8.82
C THR A 62 7.83 1.48 -10.12
N PHE A 63 9.09 1.08 -9.96
CA PHE A 63 10.01 0.84 -11.07
C PHE A 63 10.63 -0.54 -10.90
N VAL A 64 10.34 -1.43 -11.85
CA VAL A 64 10.84 -2.81 -11.86
C VAL A 64 12.21 -2.85 -12.53
N LEU A 65 13.15 -3.49 -11.85
CA LEU A 65 14.53 -3.63 -12.25
C LEU A 65 14.98 -5.09 -12.15
N PRO A 66 16.10 -5.47 -12.80
CA PRO A 66 16.73 -6.75 -12.57
C PRO A 66 17.09 -6.94 -11.09
N PRO A 67 16.94 -8.17 -10.54
CA PRO A 67 17.32 -8.46 -9.16
C PRO A 67 18.85 -8.35 -8.99
N ARG A 68 19.28 -8.08 -7.75
CA ARG A 68 20.70 -8.05 -7.35
C ARG A 68 21.00 -9.06 -6.25
N ALA A 69 20.00 -9.29 -5.38
CA ALA A 69 20.10 -10.25 -4.30
C ALA A 69 19.84 -11.68 -4.82
N ASP A 70 20.62 -12.63 -4.33
CA ASP A 70 20.38 -14.04 -4.63
C ASP A 70 19.00 -14.46 -4.12
N GLY A 71 18.28 -15.21 -4.95
CA GLY A 71 16.93 -15.69 -4.64
C GLY A 71 15.81 -14.69 -4.89
N ALA A 72 16.09 -13.45 -5.34
CA ALA A 72 15.06 -12.51 -5.77
C ALA A 72 14.66 -12.77 -7.22
N ASP A 73 13.35 -12.70 -7.50
CA ASP A 73 12.81 -12.83 -8.86
C ASP A 73 12.89 -11.51 -9.63
N TYR A 74 12.65 -10.40 -8.94
CA TYR A 74 12.81 -9.04 -9.46
C TYR A 74 13.15 -8.07 -8.34
N ARG A 75 13.63 -6.88 -8.73
CA ARG A 75 13.85 -5.77 -7.81
C ARG A 75 12.87 -4.63 -8.12
N VAL A 76 12.41 -3.95 -7.06
CA VAL A 76 11.55 -2.78 -7.18
C VAL A 76 12.14 -1.58 -6.43
N ARG A 77 11.94 -0.39 -7.00
CA ARG A 77 12.06 0.88 -6.28
C ARG A 77 10.68 1.53 -6.21
N ILE A 78 10.32 2.06 -5.06
CA ILE A 78 8.99 2.56 -4.73
C ILE A 78 9.10 4.04 -4.41
N PHE A 79 8.34 4.87 -5.10
CA PHE A 79 8.37 6.32 -4.92
C PHE A 79 6.98 6.87 -4.64
N THR A 80 6.89 7.73 -3.63
CA THR A 80 5.77 8.67 -3.46
C THR A 80 6.06 9.97 -4.23
N PRO A 81 5.11 10.89 -4.36
CA PRO A 81 5.40 12.23 -4.89
C PRO A 81 6.51 12.98 -4.12
N SER A 82 6.73 12.67 -2.85
CA SER A 82 7.69 13.35 -1.97
C SER A 82 9.06 12.66 -1.86
N GLY A 83 9.14 11.35 -2.02
CA GLY A 83 10.39 10.61 -1.83
C GLY A 83 10.29 9.12 -2.11
N GLU A 84 11.44 8.43 -2.00
CA GLU A 84 11.54 6.98 -2.15
C GLU A 84 11.23 6.29 -0.82
N LEU A 85 10.45 5.20 -0.88
CA LEU A 85 10.12 4.36 0.27
C LEU A 85 10.91 3.05 0.24
N PRO A 86 11.33 2.53 1.40
CA PRO A 86 11.98 1.23 1.48
C PRO A 86 11.05 0.07 1.18
N PHE A 87 9.78 0.20 1.51
CA PHE A 87 8.71 -0.78 1.31
C PHE A 87 7.34 -0.10 1.34
N ALA A 88 6.39 -0.66 0.58
CA ALA A 88 4.97 -0.33 0.70
C ALA A 88 4.12 -1.54 0.25
N GLY A 89 3.01 -1.82 0.95
CA GLY A 89 2.24 -3.06 0.79
C GLY A 89 1.50 -3.16 -0.55
N HIS A 90 0.58 -2.20 -0.85
CA HIS A 90 -0.16 -2.27 -2.09
C HIS A 90 0.74 -2.10 -3.35
N PRO A 91 1.80 -1.27 -3.34
CA PRO A 91 2.75 -1.23 -4.45
C PRO A 91 3.46 -2.56 -4.69
N THR A 92 3.75 -3.32 -3.64
CA THR A 92 4.33 -4.68 -3.76
C THR A 92 3.39 -5.61 -4.52
N LEU A 93 2.10 -5.66 -4.17
CA LEU A 93 1.12 -6.51 -4.85
C LEU A 93 0.87 -6.07 -6.28
N GLY A 94 0.67 -4.77 -6.53
CA GLY A 94 0.45 -4.24 -7.87
C GLY A 94 1.66 -4.41 -8.80
N THR A 95 2.87 -4.26 -8.26
CA THR A 95 4.11 -4.50 -9.02
C THR A 95 4.28 -5.98 -9.35
N CYS A 96 4.04 -6.87 -8.38
CA CYS A 96 4.09 -8.32 -8.59
C CYS A 96 3.11 -8.75 -9.69
N HIS A 97 1.86 -8.24 -9.63
CA HIS A 97 0.84 -8.48 -10.66
C HIS A 97 1.33 -8.02 -12.04
N ALA A 98 1.78 -6.76 -12.17
CA ALA A 98 2.25 -6.21 -13.43
C ALA A 98 3.46 -6.96 -14.00
N TRP A 99 4.40 -7.38 -13.12
CA TRP A 99 5.57 -8.16 -13.51
C TRP A 99 5.18 -9.54 -14.05
N LEU A 100 4.27 -10.24 -13.36
CA LEU A 100 3.75 -11.55 -13.81
C LEU A 100 2.98 -11.43 -15.13
N GLU A 101 2.14 -10.41 -15.28
CA GLU A 101 1.36 -10.13 -16.49
C GLU A 101 2.25 -9.79 -17.70
N ALA A 102 3.42 -9.19 -17.45
CA ALA A 102 4.42 -8.91 -18.47
C ALA A 102 5.31 -10.12 -18.85
N GLY A 103 5.01 -11.31 -18.32
CA GLY A 103 5.74 -12.55 -18.60
C GLY A 103 6.87 -12.82 -17.62
N GLY A 104 6.84 -12.24 -16.43
CA GLY A 104 7.76 -12.59 -15.34
C GLY A 104 7.58 -14.05 -14.90
N HIS A 105 8.68 -14.75 -14.75
CA HIS A 105 8.71 -16.17 -14.35
C HIS A 105 9.43 -16.30 -13.00
N PRO A 106 8.70 -16.46 -11.88
CA PRO A 106 9.34 -16.66 -10.58
C PRO A 106 10.00 -18.05 -10.50
N ALA A 107 11.06 -18.14 -9.72
CA ALA A 107 11.75 -19.42 -9.46
C ALA A 107 10.83 -20.46 -8.80
N ASN A 108 9.90 -20.00 -7.95
CA ASN A 108 8.83 -20.80 -7.38
C ASN A 108 7.48 -20.24 -7.85
N PRO A 109 6.61 -20.98 -8.55
CA PRO A 109 5.36 -20.48 -9.09
C PRO A 109 4.36 -19.99 -8.02
N ASP A 110 4.46 -20.49 -6.78
CA ASP A 110 3.55 -20.14 -5.68
C ASP A 110 4.10 -19.03 -4.78
N MET A 111 5.41 -18.78 -4.84
CA MET A 111 6.12 -17.84 -3.97
C MET A 111 7.03 -16.95 -4.81
N ILE A 112 6.70 -15.69 -4.90
CA ILE A 112 7.45 -14.68 -5.63
C ILE A 112 8.30 -13.88 -4.64
N VAL A 113 9.57 -13.65 -4.95
CA VAL A 113 10.48 -12.91 -4.07
C VAL A 113 10.84 -11.57 -4.70
N GLN A 114 10.32 -10.50 -4.10
CA GLN A 114 10.62 -9.12 -4.46
C GLN A 114 11.82 -8.60 -3.65
N GLU A 115 12.85 -8.09 -4.31
CA GLU A 115 13.91 -7.30 -3.68
C GLU A 115 13.48 -5.82 -3.62
N CYS A 116 13.58 -5.20 -2.45
CA CYS A 116 13.41 -3.75 -2.27
C CYS A 116 14.41 -3.21 -1.25
N ALA A 117 14.36 -1.91 -0.93
CA ALA A 117 15.30 -1.31 0.03
C ALA A 117 15.14 -1.86 1.46
N ALA A 118 13.96 -2.42 1.81
CA ALA A 118 13.74 -3.11 3.08
C ALA A 118 14.24 -4.57 3.09
N GLY A 119 14.76 -5.09 1.97
CA GLY A 119 15.23 -6.47 1.83
C GLY A 119 14.35 -7.30 0.90
N LEU A 120 14.34 -8.61 1.14
CA LEU A 120 13.54 -9.57 0.37
C LEU A 120 12.13 -9.69 0.97
N ILE A 121 11.14 -9.45 0.14
CA ILE A 121 9.72 -9.56 0.50
C ILE A 121 9.12 -10.75 -0.25
N THR A 122 8.54 -11.67 0.49
CA THR A 122 7.82 -12.80 -0.09
C THR A 122 6.39 -12.40 -0.41
N VAL A 123 5.98 -12.69 -1.65
CA VAL A 123 4.59 -12.58 -2.11
C VAL A 123 4.12 -13.97 -2.50
N ARG A 124 2.99 -14.42 -1.97
CA ARG A 124 2.40 -15.71 -2.32
C ARG A 124 1.14 -15.56 -3.14
N ARG A 125 0.85 -16.56 -3.97
CA ARG A 125 -0.45 -16.68 -4.62
C ARG A 125 -1.47 -17.24 -3.63
N THR A 126 -2.69 -16.72 -3.71
CA THR A 126 -3.82 -17.18 -2.90
C THR A 126 -5.04 -17.35 -3.81
N GLU A 127 -6.11 -17.95 -3.30
CA GLU A 127 -7.39 -18.05 -4.02
C GLU A 127 -8.00 -16.68 -4.35
N THR A 128 -7.67 -15.65 -3.55
CA THR A 128 -8.22 -14.30 -3.68
C THR A 128 -7.26 -13.30 -4.33
N GLY A 129 -6.11 -13.76 -4.87
CA GLY A 129 -5.12 -12.94 -5.53
C GLY A 129 -3.70 -13.12 -4.97
N LEU A 130 -3.02 -12.03 -4.69
CA LEU A 130 -1.66 -12.01 -4.16
C LEU A 130 -1.65 -11.57 -2.69
N ALA A 131 -0.74 -12.10 -1.89
CA ALA A 131 -0.56 -11.67 -0.50
C ALA A 131 0.94 -11.54 -0.17
N PHE A 132 1.32 -10.48 0.54
CA PHE A 132 2.66 -10.29 1.08
C PHE A 132 2.73 -10.65 2.56
N ALA A 133 3.90 -11.11 3.00
CA ALA A 133 4.19 -11.34 4.40
C ALA A 133 4.28 -9.99 5.14
N ALA A 134 3.47 -9.80 6.18
CA ALA A 134 3.48 -8.60 6.98
C ALA A 134 4.87 -8.40 7.64
N PRO A 135 5.49 -7.21 7.50
CA PRO A 135 6.70 -6.90 8.25
C PRO A 135 6.43 -6.94 9.75
N PRO A 136 7.45 -7.23 10.57
CA PRO A 136 7.29 -7.23 12.02
C PRO A 136 6.93 -5.82 12.53
N LEU A 137 6.17 -5.77 13.63
CA LEU A 137 5.92 -4.51 14.32
C LEU A 137 7.21 -4.00 14.96
N VAL A 138 7.54 -2.73 14.72
CA VAL A 138 8.69 -2.04 15.31
C VAL A 138 8.30 -1.28 16.59
N ARG A 139 7.00 -0.96 16.75
CA ARG A 139 6.44 -0.35 17.95
C ARG A 139 5.05 -0.88 18.22
N THR A 140 4.80 -1.27 19.49
CA THR A 140 3.52 -1.80 19.99
C THR A 140 3.20 -1.24 21.36
N GLY A 141 1.98 -1.46 21.82
CA GLY A 141 1.56 -1.14 23.18
C GLY A 141 0.82 0.20 23.31
N PRO A 142 0.68 0.70 24.54
CA PRO A 142 -0.15 1.87 24.83
C PRO A 142 0.39 3.13 24.17
N VAL A 143 -0.53 3.98 23.78
CA VAL A 143 -0.26 5.29 23.19
C VAL A 143 -0.24 6.34 24.29
N GLU A 144 0.71 7.27 24.21
CA GLU A 144 0.85 8.38 25.14
C GLU A 144 -0.37 9.31 25.07
N GLU A 145 -0.81 9.86 26.21
CA GLU A 145 -2.02 10.71 26.27
C GLU A 145 -1.96 11.90 25.31
N ALA A 146 -0.80 12.55 25.19
CA ALA A 146 -0.62 13.66 24.25
C ALA A 146 -0.82 13.26 22.77
N VAL A 147 -0.50 12.00 22.39
CA VAL A 147 -0.78 11.47 21.04
C VAL A 147 -2.27 11.16 20.92
N THR A 148 -2.87 10.55 21.94
CA THR A 148 -4.31 10.27 21.97
C THR A 148 -5.14 11.54 21.80
N GLU A 149 -4.77 12.65 22.46
CA GLU A 149 -5.41 13.95 22.30
C GLU A 149 -5.26 14.52 20.87
N ARG A 150 -4.11 14.32 20.21
CA ARG A 150 -3.95 14.73 18.80
C ARG A 150 -4.82 13.87 17.90
N VAL A 151 -4.88 12.56 18.13
CA VAL A 151 -5.69 11.61 17.37
C VAL A 151 -7.19 11.98 17.49
N THR A 152 -7.71 12.23 18.67
CA THR A 152 -9.12 12.62 18.86
C THR A 152 -9.46 13.93 18.13
N ARG A 153 -8.57 14.93 18.21
CA ARG A 153 -8.73 16.16 17.44
C ARG A 153 -8.68 15.95 15.93
N ALA A 154 -7.72 15.12 15.46
CA ALA A 154 -7.57 14.83 14.04
C ALA A 154 -8.78 14.09 13.47
N LEU A 155 -9.38 13.20 14.23
CA LEU A 155 -10.56 12.43 13.82
C LEU A 155 -11.89 13.15 14.06
N ASN A 156 -11.91 14.28 14.81
CA ASN A 156 -13.12 14.97 15.29
C ASN A 156 -14.07 14.03 16.06
N ILE A 157 -13.53 13.23 16.97
CA ILE A 157 -14.29 12.31 17.82
C ILE A 157 -14.07 12.63 19.30
N ALA A 158 -14.97 12.18 20.17
CA ALA A 158 -14.77 12.26 21.60
C ALA A 158 -13.79 11.16 22.08
N ARG A 159 -13.09 11.41 23.20
CA ARG A 159 -12.20 10.39 23.80
C ARG A 159 -12.98 9.12 24.18
N SER A 160 -14.25 9.28 24.56
CA SER A 160 -15.18 8.19 24.91
C SER A 160 -15.58 7.30 23.71
N ASP A 161 -15.41 7.75 22.48
CA ASP A 161 -15.73 6.96 21.29
C ASP A 161 -14.66 5.93 20.98
N ILE A 162 -13.45 6.10 21.55
CA ILE A 162 -12.34 5.17 21.42
C ILE A 162 -12.52 3.98 22.35
N VAL A 163 -12.76 2.81 21.77
CA VAL A 163 -12.83 1.53 22.50
C VAL A 163 -11.43 1.08 22.92
N ASP A 164 -10.46 1.22 22.00
CA ASP A 164 -9.06 0.91 22.27
C ASP A 164 -8.14 1.71 21.33
N ILE A 165 -6.91 1.97 21.78
CA ILE A 165 -5.90 2.67 21.00
C ILE A 165 -4.53 2.10 21.33
N ALA A 166 -3.73 1.80 20.31
CA ALA A 166 -2.42 1.23 20.46
C ALA A 166 -1.45 1.69 19.36
N TRP A 167 -0.17 1.69 19.68
CA TRP A 167 0.86 1.65 18.66
C TRP A 167 0.78 0.30 17.94
N ALA A 168 0.61 0.34 16.64
CA ALA A 168 0.66 -0.81 15.74
C ALA A 168 1.52 -0.42 14.54
N ASP A 169 2.80 -0.11 14.82
CA ASP A 169 3.71 0.46 13.85
C ASP A 169 4.62 -0.62 13.26
N ASN A 170 4.62 -0.72 11.95
CA ASN A 170 5.51 -1.56 11.16
C ASN A 170 6.42 -0.73 10.21
N GLY A 171 6.64 0.55 10.56
CA GLY A 171 7.55 1.46 9.86
C GLY A 171 7.02 2.89 9.65
N PRO A 172 5.78 3.10 9.18
CA PRO A 172 5.22 4.45 8.96
C PRO A 172 4.91 5.24 10.25
N GLY A 173 4.69 4.57 11.38
CA GLY A 173 4.30 5.22 12.64
C GLY A 173 2.80 5.07 12.97
N TRP A 174 2.17 3.98 12.56
CA TRP A 174 0.73 3.78 12.72
C TRP A 174 0.26 3.78 14.18
N VAL A 175 -0.67 4.69 14.48
CA VAL A 175 -1.54 4.63 15.66
C VAL A 175 -2.84 3.96 15.25
N ALA A 176 -3.12 2.79 15.80
CA ALA A 176 -4.35 2.05 15.55
C ALA A 176 -5.43 2.46 16.57
N VAL A 177 -6.60 2.84 16.07
CA VAL A 177 -7.77 3.24 16.84
C VAL A 177 -8.91 2.28 16.57
N LEU A 178 -9.47 1.67 17.60
CA LEU A 178 -10.66 0.85 17.51
C LEU A 178 -11.87 1.65 17.99
N LEU A 179 -12.87 1.77 17.15
CA LEU A 179 -14.17 2.36 17.45
C LEU A 179 -15.23 1.27 17.68
N ALA A 180 -16.39 1.66 18.18
CA ALA A 180 -17.43 0.74 18.58
C ALA A 180 -18.03 -0.10 17.43
N SER A 181 -18.01 0.41 16.19
CA SER A 181 -18.57 -0.28 15.02
C SER A 181 -18.03 0.25 13.70
N ALA A 182 -18.26 -0.48 12.62
CA ALA A 182 -17.99 -0.03 11.25
C ALA A 182 -18.73 1.29 10.91
N GLU A 183 -19.92 1.46 11.39
CA GLU A 183 -20.71 2.69 11.25
C GLU A 183 -20.01 3.90 11.89
N ALA A 184 -19.46 3.71 13.09
CA ALA A 184 -18.69 4.75 13.78
C ALA A 184 -17.43 5.14 12.96
N VAL A 185 -16.74 4.18 12.33
CA VAL A 185 -15.62 4.45 11.43
C VAL A 185 -16.06 5.28 10.22
N LEU A 186 -17.15 4.93 9.58
CA LEU A 186 -17.68 5.65 8.42
C LEU A 186 -18.19 7.06 8.78
N ALA A 187 -18.60 7.27 10.03
CA ALA A 187 -19.03 8.57 10.53
C ALA A 187 -17.89 9.55 10.79
N VAL A 188 -16.65 9.10 10.92
CA VAL A 188 -15.46 9.95 11.14
C VAL A 188 -15.36 11.01 10.04
N ARG A 189 -15.14 12.26 10.47
CA ARG A 189 -14.88 13.41 9.56
C ARG A 189 -13.54 14.01 9.94
N PRO A 190 -12.45 13.55 9.31
CA PRO A 190 -11.11 13.95 9.70
C PRO A 190 -10.89 15.45 9.47
N GLY A 191 -10.21 16.07 10.43
CA GLY A 191 -9.65 17.39 10.31
C GLY A 191 -8.21 17.34 9.80
N ARG A 192 -7.34 18.19 10.39
CA ARG A 192 -5.91 18.17 10.10
C ARG A 192 -5.26 16.96 10.77
N VAL A 193 -4.62 16.13 9.97
CA VAL A 193 -3.90 14.93 10.40
C VAL A 193 -2.39 15.24 10.45
N GLU A 194 -1.76 14.94 11.57
CA GLU A 194 -0.32 15.16 11.80
C GLU A 194 0.42 13.83 12.12
N ASP A 195 -0.31 12.79 12.51
CA ASP A 195 0.18 11.45 12.78
C ASP A 195 -0.39 10.46 11.73
N ASP A 196 0.26 9.32 11.52
CA ASP A 196 -0.30 8.22 10.72
C ASP A 196 -1.34 7.48 11.56
N ILE A 197 -2.61 7.68 11.26
CA ILE A 197 -3.75 7.20 12.05
C ILE A 197 -4.54 6.17 11.24
N GLY A 198 -4.65 4.96 11.77
CA GLY A 198 -5.57 3.96 11.26
C GLY A 198 -6.75 3.75 12.19
N VAL A 199 -7.95 3.74 11.64
CA VAL A 199 -9.20 3.57 12.39
C VAL A 199 -9.90 2.31 11.92
N ALA A 200 -10.35 1.47 12.86
CA ALA A 200 -11.07 0.24 12.57
C ALA A 200 -12.31 0.10 13.45
N GLY A 201 -13.30 -0.62 12.96
CA GLY A 201 -14.50 -0.98 13.70
C GLY A 201 -15.14 -2.22 13.10
N PHE A 202 -15.70 -3.07 13.96
CA PHE A 202 -16.30 -4.33 13.52
C PHE A 202 -17.66 -4.10 12.87
N TYR A 203 -17.92 -4.86 11.82
CA TYR A 203 -19.27 -5.09 11.32
C TYR A 203 -20.02 -6.07 12.24
N PRO A 204 -21.36 -6.12 12.16
CA PRO A 204 -22.14 -7.12 12.87
C PRO A 204 -21.72 -8.56 12.49
N ASP A 205 -21.84 -9.47 13.44
CA ASP A 205 -21.57 -10.90 13.21
C ASP A 205 -22.34 -11.44 12.01
N GLY A 206 -21.66 -12.22 11.18
CA GLY A 206 -22.21 -12.78 9.94
C GLY A 206 -22.14 -11.87 8.72
N SER A 207 -21.57 -10.68 8.85
CA SER A 207 -21.25 -9.82 7.71
C SER A 207 -20.12 -10.44 6.86
N PRO A 208 -20.12 -10.23 5.52
CA PRO A 208 -19.07 -10.75 4.66
C PRO A 208 -17.70 -10.14 4.97
N GLU A 209 -17.66 -8.88 5.39
CA GLU A 209 -16.46 -8.22 5.92
C GLU A 209 -16.54 -8.16 7.45
N ALA A 210 -15.37 -8.41 8.11
CA ALA A 210 -15.31 -8.35 9.56
C ALA A 210 -15.15 -6.92 10.08
N LEU A 211 -14.44 -6.07 9.32
CA LEU A 211 -14.03 -4.73 9.74
C LEU A 211 -14.27 -3.71 8.62
N GLU A 212 -14.68 -2.51 8.99
CA GLU A 212 -14.43 -1.30 8.20
C GLU A 212 -13.16 -0.65 8.72
N VAL A 213 -12.30 -0.24 7.77
CA VAL A 213 -11.00 0.38 8.05
C VAL A 213 -10.90 1.70 7.29
N ARG A 214 -10.30 2.70 7.93
CA ARG A 214 -9.87 3.94 7.27
C ARG A 214 -8.46 4.29 7.73
N ALA A 215 -7.65 4.85 6.84
CA ALA A 215 -6.28 5.23 7.14
C ALA A 215 -6.01 6.66 6.68
N PHE A 216 -5.43 7.44 7.56
CA PHE A 216 -5.12 8.84 7.36
C PHE A 216 -3.62 9.06 7.57
N SER A 217 -2.97 9.70 6.60
CA SER A 217 -1.52 9.95 6.66
C SER A 217 -1.21 11.36 6.14
N PRO A 218 -0.35 12.12 6.84
CA PRO A 218 0.12 13.41 6.35
C PRO A 218 1.12 13.27 5.20
N GLN A 219 1.59 12.05 4.91
CA GLN A 219 2.62 11.78 3.91
C GLN A 219 2.07 11.55 2.51
N ILE A 220 0.76 11.34 2.36
CA ILE A 220 0.08 11.10 1.09
C ILE A 220 -0.61 12.36 0.57
N THR A 221 -0.85 12.40 -0.74
CA THR A 221 -1.44 13.56 -1.42
C THR A 221 -2.88 13.86 -0.96
N SER A 222 -3.65 12.82 -0.67
CA SER A 222 -4.96 12.92 -0.04
C SER A 222 -4.85 12.58 1.44
N VAL A 223 -5.61 13.25 2.30
CA VAL A 223 -5.58 12.99 3.75
C VAL A 223 -5.93 11.54 4.08
N GLU A 224 -6.75 10.88 3.26
CA GLU A 224 -7.18 9.49 3.42
C GLU A 224 -6.63 8.61 2.30
N ASP A 225 -6.05 7.47 2.67
CA ASP A 225 -5.56 6.47 1.73
C ASP A 225 -6.69 5.50 1.36
N PRO A 226 -6.91 5.22 0.04
CA PRO A 226 -8.01 4.36 -0.40
C PRO A 226 -8.00 2.96 0.20
N VAL A 227 -6.84 2.28 0.20
CA VAL A 227 -6.66 0.94 0.81
C VAL A 227 -5.20 0.77 1.22
N THR A 228 -4.96 0.57 2.50
CA THR A 228 -3.64 0.66 3.11
C THR A 228 -3.10 -0.71 3.51
N GLY A 229 -2.18 -1.25 2.73
CA GLY A 229 -1.57 -2.55 3.01
C GLY A 229 -0.79 -2.58 4.32
N SER A 230 0.03 -1.56 4.60
CA SER A 230 0.85 -1.48 5.82
C SER A 230 0.00 -1.39 7.09
N PHE A 231 -1.04 -0.54 7.08
CA PHE A 231 -1.93 -0.45 8.24
C PHE A 231 -2.73 -1.74 8.45
N ASN A 232 -3.32 -2.34 7.40
CA ASN A 232 -4.03 -3.60 7.55
C ASN A 232 -3.12 -4.75 8.04
N ALA A 233 -1.83 -4.72 7.70
CA ALA A 233 -0.86 -5.67 8.22
C ALA A 233 -0.64 -5.49 9.73
N SER A 234 -0.37 -4.28 10.18
CA SER A 234 -0.14 -3.98 11.60
C SER A 234 -1.41 -4.12 12.44
N LEU A 235 -2.56 -3.71 11.89
CA LEU A 235 -3.87 -3.93 12.50
C LEU A 235 -4.15 -5.43 12.71
N GLY A 236 -3.89 -6.25 11.69
CA GLY A 236 -4.04 -7.70 11.76
C GLY A 236 -3.19 -8.32 12.84
N GLN A 237 -1.92 -7.93 12.93
CA GLN A 237 -1.02 -8.38 13.98
C GLN A 237 -1.52 -7.97 15.39
N TRP A 238 -1.99 -6.74 15.56
CA TRP A 238 -2.54 -6.26 16.83
C TRP A 238 -3.83 -6.98 17.22
N LEU A 239 -4.78 -7.13 16.29
CA LEU A 239 -6.07 -7.79 16.56
C LEU A 239 -5.90 -9.29 16.88
N LEU A 240 -5.01 -9.99 16.19
CA LEU A 240 -4.66 -11.38 16.46
C LEU A 240 -3.99 -11.53 17.83
N ALA A 241 -2.97 -10.70 18.11
CA ALA A 241 -2.24 -10.74 19.39
C ALA A 241 -3.15 -10.42 20.58
N SER A 242 -4.13 -9.54 20.42
CA SER A 242 -5.12 -9.20 21.45
C SER A 242 -6.30 -10.17 21.55
N GLY A 243 -6.35 -11.20 20.68
CA GLY A 243 -7.43 -12.19 20.66
C GLY A 243 -8.80 -11.66 20.17
N ARG A 244 -8.84 -10.47 19.60
CA ARG A 244 -10.07 -9.86 19.04
C ARG A 244 -10.52 -10.52 17.73
N VAL A 245 -9.59 -11.08 16.99
CA VAL A 245 -9.85 -11.97 15.84
C VAL A 245 -9.12 -13.29 16.07
N LYS A 246 -9.70 -14.39 15.58
CA LYS A 246 -9.18 -15.76 15.81
C LYS A 246 -8.79 -16.51 14.53
N GLY A 247 -8.94 -15.89 13.39
CA GLY A 247 -8.71 -16.56 12.11
C GLY A 247 -8.66 -15.55 10.97
N PRO A 248 -8.66 -16.04 9.73
CA PRO A 248 -8.65 -15.18 8.57
C PRO A 248 -9.93 -14.33 8.52
N TYR A 249 -9.77 -13.10 8.05
CA TYR A 249 -10.88 -12.18 7.87
C TYR A 249 -10.69 -11.28 6.65
N VAL A 250 -11.76 -10.63 6.24
CA VAL A 250 -11.75 -9.60 5.21
C VAL A 250 -12.03 -8.25 5.85
N ALA A 251 -11.15 -7.26 5.61
CA ALA A 251 -11.40 -5.88 5.94
C ALA A 251 -11.90 -5.13 4.69
N SER A 252 -12.92 -4.29 4.89
CA SER A 252 -13.37 -3.28 3.93
C SER A 252 -12.61 -1.99 4.16
N GLN A 253 -12.11 -1.35 3.10
CA GLN A 253 -11.51 -0.01 3.18
C GLN A 253 -11.84 0.81 1.93
N GLY A 254 -11.93 2.14 2.11
CA GLY A 254 -12.20 3.08 1.04
C GLY A 254 -13.68 3.38 0.82
N THR A 255 -14.58 2.81 1.58
CA THR A 255 -16.05 3.00 1.46
C THR A 255 -16.42 4.49 1.49
N ALA A 256 -15.82 5.27 2.41
CA ALA A 256 -16.08 6.71 2.52
C ALA A 256 -15.59 7.52 1.29
N MET A 257 -14.69 6.93 0.49
CA MET A 257 -14.14 7.52 -0.74
C MET A 257 -14.83 6.98 -2.01
N GLY A 258 -15.89 6.17 -1.88
CA GLY A 258 -16.55 5.50 -3.01
C GLY A 258 -15.75 4.35 -3.60
N ARG A 259 -14.75 3.83 -2.85
CA ARG A 259 -13.98 2.62 -3.21
C ARG A 259 -14.60 1.38 -2.56
N ARG A 260 -14.12 0.21 -2.95
CA ARG A 260 -14.55 -1.10 -2.42
C ARG A 260 -13.34 -2.01 -2.21
N GLY A 261 -12.34 -1.52 -1.46
CA GLY A 261 -11.19 -2.33 -1.13
C GLY A 261 -11.55 -3.52 -0.27
N ARG A 262 -10.98 -4.68 -0.58
CA ARG A 262 -11.15 -5.93 0.16
C ARG A 262 -9.77 -6.48 0.48
N VAL A 263 -9.41 -6.34 1.75
CA VAL A 263 -8.12 -6.77 2.27
C VAL A 263 -8.30 -8.08 2.99
N HIS A 264 -7.72 -9.14 2.46
CA HIS A 264 -7.72 -10.48 3.06
C HIS A 264 -6.53 -10.59 4.00
N VAL A 265 -6.81 -10.80 5.27
CA VAL A 265 -5.80 -11.00 6.32
C VAL A 265 -5.87 -12.42 6.83
N SER A 266 -4.75 -13.10 6.86
CA SER A 266 -4.62 -14.47 7.39
C SER A 266 -3.35 -14.62 8.21
N CYS A 267 -3.28 -15.68 9.02
CA CYS A 267 -2.11 -16.00 9.83
C CYS A 267 -1.77 -17.47 9.65
N ASP A 268 -0.51 -17.75 9.39
CA ASP A 268 0.00 -19.13 9.32
C ASP A 268 0.18 -19.73 10.72
N ALA A 269 0.44 -21.04 10.77
CA ALA A 269 0.63 -21.76 12.03
C ALA A 269 1.84 -21.26 12.86
N ASP A 270 2.83 -20.70 12.20
CA ASP A 270 4.04 -20.09 12.80
C ASP A 270 3.84 -18.62 13.20
N GLY A 271 2.62 -18.09 13.04
CA GLY A 271 2.29 -16.72 13.45
C GLY A 271 2.58 -15.65 12.40
N GLN A 272 3.05 -16.02 11.18
CA GLN A 272 3.24 -15.06 10.11
C GLN A 272 1.89 -14.54 9.61
N VAL A 273 1.67 -13.23 9.69
CA VAL A 273 0.50 -12.57 9.13
C VAL A 273 0.73 -12.27 7.65
N TRP A 274 -0.29 -12.55 6.84
CA TRP A 274 -0.33 -12.31 5.40
C TRP A 274 -1.45 -11.34 5.07
N VAL A 275 -1.15 -10.39 4.20
CA VAL A 275 -2.10 -9.37 3.75
C VAL A 275 -2.17 -9.37 2.24
N GLY A 276 -3.36 -9.56 1.70
CA GLY A 276 -3.54 -9.72 0.27
C GLY A 276 -4.92 -9.31 -0.23
N GLY A 277 -5.13 -9.55 -1.50
CA GLY A 277 -6.39 -9.28 -2.18
C GLY A 277 -6.27 -9.32 -3.69
N GLY A 278 -7.35 -9.04 -4.37
CA GLY A 278 -7.40 -8.95 -5.82
C GLY A 278 -6.53 -7.82 -6.35
N THR A 279 -6.08 -7.96 -7.58
CA THR A 279 -5.33 -6.96 -8.34
C THR A 279 -5.84 -6.95 -9.77
N VAL A 280 -6.07 -5.76 -10.34
CA VAL A 280 -6.59 -5.63 -11.70
C VAL A 280 -5.86 -4.52 -12.46
N THR A 281 -5.39 -4.81 -13.68
CA THR A 281 -4.77 -3.82 -14.55
C THR A 281 -5.85 -2.92 -15.16
N CYS A 282 -5.80 -1.63 -14.85
CA CYS A 282 -6.72 -0.62 -15.36
C CYS A 282 -6.19 0.10 -16.61
N VAL A 283 -4.87 0.33 -16.68
CA VAL A 283 -4.21 1.00 -17.81
C VAL A 283 -2.99 0.20 -18.23
N SER A 284 -2.85 -0.03 -19.53
CA SER A 284 -1.73 -0.74 -20.16
C SER A 284 -1.21 0.04 -21.34
N GLY A 285 0.11 0.24 -21.42
CA GLY A 285 0.73 0.99 -22.51
C GLY A 285 2.23 1.17 -22.33
N THR A 286 2.73 2.28 -22.84
CA THR A 286 4.13 2.67 -22.70
C THR A 286 4.27 4.11 -22.27
N VAL A 287 5.40 4.43 -21.59
CA VAL A 287 5.77 5.80 -21.22
C VAL A 287 7.17 6.12 -21.72
N GLU A 288 7.41 7.37 -22.08
CA GLU A 288 8.71 7.90 -22.44
C GLU A 288 9.28 8.69 -21.26
N LEU A 289 10.42 8.24 -20.71
CA LEU A 289 11.03 8.83 -19.53
C LEU A 289 12.46 9.31 -19.78
#